data_1ebe3a1e2d6142417710cc21f5af6e45
#
_entry.id   1ebe3a1e2d6142417710cc21f5af6e45
#
_cell.length_a   1.000
_cell.length_b   1.000
_cell.length_c   1.000
_cell.angle_alpha   90.00
_cell.angle_beta   90.00
_cell.angle_gamma   90.00
#
_symmetry.space_group_name_H-M   'P 1'
#
loop_
_entity.id
_entity.type
_entity.pdbx_description
1 polymer ?
#
loop_
_entity_poly.entity_id
_entity_poly.type
_entity_poly.pdbx_seq_one_letter_code
_entity_poly.pdbx_strand_id
1 'polypeptide(L)'
;MLKYGSCFYRTAKKAEQDGFANIARLLRTTAEAEKIHAEGHLKSMEGIGTTAENLQAAIAGETFETEEMYPPMFELAEVENHKAKRMFGYALEAEAVHAKLYKMALEAVQQGKDLTEVDFYLCPVCGYIEFGKRTEPCPVCGTKPEKFIQV
;
A
#
# COMPACT_ATOMS: atom_id res chain seq x y z
N MET A 1 -8.00 1.53 -12.28
CA MET A 1 -8.92 2.37 -11.49
C MET A 1 -8.35 2.81 -10.15
N LEU A 2 -7.79 1.94 -9.28
CA LEU A 2 -7.15 2.36 -8.01
C LEU A 2 -6.04 3.41 -8.17
N LYS A 3 -5.32 3.43 -9.29
CA LYS A 3 -4.28 4.45 -9.60
C LYS A 3 -4.84 5.88 -9.67
N TYR A 4 -6.09 6.06 -10.08
CA TYR A 4 -6.68 7.41 -10.24
C TYR A 4 -7.03 8.04 -8.89
N GLY A 5 -7.55 7.29 -7.92
CA GLY A 5 -7.85 7.82 -6.58
C GLY A 5 -6.63 8.44 -5.90
N SER A 6 -5.51 7.72 -5.83
CA SER A 6 -4.25 8.23 -5.27
C SER A 6 -3.71 9.45 -6.02
N CYS A 7 -3.84 9.46 -7.36
CA CYS A 7 -3.44 10.58 -8.19
C CYS A 7 -4.27 11.83 -7.86
N PHE A 8 -5.61 11.71 -7.76
CA PHE A 8 -6.50 12.82 -7.43
C PHE A 8 -6.23 13.39 -6.04
N TYR A 9 -5.96 12.58 -5.03
CA TYR A 9 -5.56 13.09 -3.71
C TYR A 9 -4.26 13.89 -3.76
N ARG A 10 -3.26 13.43 -4.50
CA ARG A 10 -1.97 14.12 -4.64
C ARG A 10 -2.12 15.43 -5.43
N THR A 11 -2.88 15.43 -6.52
CA THR A 11 -3.15 16.64 -7.31
C THR A 11 -4.05 17.63 -6.56
N ALA A 12 -4.99 17.16 -5.74
CA ALA A 12 -5.77 18.02 -4.85
C ALA A 12 -4.87 18.78 -3.85
N LYS A 13 -3.89 18.08 -3.25
CA LYS A 13 -2.91 18.73 -2.35
C LYS A 13 -2.09 19.80 -3.09
N LYS A 14 -1.73 19.56 -4.35
CA LYS A 14 -1.03 20.57 -5.16
C LYS A 14 -1.94 21.78 -5.45
N ALA A 15 -3.19 21.56 -5.85
CA ALA A 15 -4.15 22.63 -6.09
C ALA A 15 -4.37 23.49 -4.84
N GLU A 16 -4.40 22.89 -3.66
CA GLU A 16 -4.51 23.60 -2.38
C GLU A 16 -3.29 24.49 -2.09
N GLN A 17 -2.08 23.97 -2.34
CA GLN A 17 -0.84 24.73 -2.23
C GLN A 17 -0.77 25.91 -3.21
N ASP A 18 -1.39 25.78 -4.37
CA ASP A 18 -1.47 26.82 -5.39
C ASP A 18 -2.60 27.84 -5.13
N GLY A 19 -3.37 27.70 -4.04
CA GLY A 19 -4.46 28.59 -3.66
C GLY A 19 -5.82 28.26 -4.28
N PHE A 20 -5.97 27.13 -4.97
CA PHE A 20 -7.21 26.71 -5.64
C PHE A 20 -8.04 25.77 -4.78
N ALA A 21 -8.57 26.26 -3.65
CA ALA A 21 -9.29 25.46 -2.67
C ALA A 21 -10.51 24.70 -3.24
N ASN A 22 -11.29 25.30 -4.12
CA ASN A 22 -12.45 24.65 -4.73
C ASN A 22 -12.06 23.59 -5.76
N ILE A 23 -10.98 23.78 -6.50
CA ILE A 23 -10.41 22.77 -7.38
C ILE A 23 -9.88 21.59 -6.57
N ALA A 24 -9.21 21.86 -5.45
CA ALA A 24 -8.76 20.81 -4.54
C ALA A 24 -9.94 20.00 -3.98
N ARG A 25 -11.05 20.65 -3.64
CA ARG A 25 -12.29 19.97 -3.22
C ARG A 25 -12.85 19.08 -4.32
N LEU A 26 -12.94 19.60 -5.55
CA LEU A 26 -13.41 18.82 -6.71
C LEU A 26 -12.55 17.57 -6.89
N LEU A 27 -11.23 17.69 -6.90
CA LEU A 27 -10.31 16.57 -7.06
C LEU A 27 -10.46 15.53 -5.94
N ARG A 28 -10.63 15.94 -4.68
CA ARG A 28 -10.94 15.01 -3.59
C ARG A 28 -12.27 14.28 -3.75
N THR A 29 -13.32 15.02 -4.18
CA THR A 29 -14.63 14.42 -4.46
C THR A 29 -14.56 13.41 -5.61
N THR A 30 -13.78 13.72 -6.65
CA THR A 30 -13.53 12.77 -7.75
C THR A 30 -12.80 11.52 -7.25
N ALA A 31 -11.82 11.64 -6.32
CA ALA A 31 -11.16 10.48 -5.73
C ALA A 31 -12.14 9.55 -5.02
N GLU A 32 -13.11 10.10 -4.28
CA GLU A 32 -14.16 9.30 -3.63
C GLU A 32 -15.12 8.66 -4.66
N ALA A 33 -15.47 9.38 -5.73
CA ALA A 33 -16.29 8.82 -6.83
C ALA A 33 -15.60 7.61 -7.50
N GLU A 34 -14.29 7.72 -7.78
CA GLU A 34 -13.51 6.62 -8.35
C GLU A 34 -13.42 5.41 -7.41
N LYS A 35 -13.39 5.65 -6.11
CA LYS A 35 -13.46 4.56 -5.11
C LYS A 35 -14.81 3.83 -5.20
N ILE A 36 -15.93 4.57 -5.26
CA ILE A 36 -17.27 3.99 -5.41
C ILE A 36 -17.34 3.14 -6.69
N HIS A 37 -16.81 3.64 -7.82
CA HIS A 37 -16.76 2.89 -9.07
C HIS A 37 -15.95 1.60 -8.93
N ALA A 38 -14.76 1.69 -8.33
CA ALA A 38 -13.89 0.53 -8.12
C ALA A 38 -14.55 -0.56 -7.26
N GLU A 39 -15.19 -0.16 -6.14
CA GLU A 39 -15.92 -1.06 -5.26
C GLU A 39 -17.12 -1.69 -5.97
N GLY A 40 -17.87 -0.90 -6.75
CA GLY A 40 -19.01 -1.38 -7.55
C GLY A 40 -18.59 -2.40 -8.61
N HIS A 41 -17.49 -2.16 -9.30
CA HIS A 41 -16.97 -3.13 -10.28
C HIS A 41 -16.46 -4.40 -9.61
N LEU A 42 -15.71 -4.28 -8.52
CA LEU A 42 -15.22 -5.44 -7.78
C LEU A 42 -16.37 -6.33 -7.29
N LYS A 43 -17.44 -5.72 -6.76
CA LYS A 43 -18.66 -6.43 -6.36
C LYS A 43 -19.33 -7.10 -7.55
N SER A 44 -19.46 -6.42 -8.69
CA SER A 44 -20.10 -6.95 -9.90
C SER A 44 -19.31 -8.10 -10.52
N MET A 45 -18.01 -8.16 -10.30
CA MET A 45 -17.11 -9.23 -10.73
C MET A 45 -17.05 -10.38 -9.71
N GLU A 46 -17.83 -10.32 -8.63
CA GLU A 46 -17.76 -11.28 -7.50
C GLU A 46 -16.32 -11.44 -6.96
N GLY A 47 -15.53 -10.35 -7.03
CA GLY A 47 -14.11 -10.35 -6.68
C GLY A 47 -13.81 -10.33 -5.18
N ILE A 48 -14.83 -10.40 -4.31
CA ILE A 48 -14.68 -10.51 -2.86
C ILE A 48 -15.14 -11.90 -2.44
N GLY A 49 -14.20 -12.73 -2.07
CA GLY A 49 -14.43 -14.07 -1.54
C GLY A 49 -14.51 -14.10 -0.01
N THR A 50 -14.32 -15.28 0.55
CA THR A 50 -14.11 -15.46 1.98
C THR A 50 -12.83 -14.75 2.44
N THR A 51 -12.68 -14.51 3.73
CA THR A 51 -11.45 -13.91 4.29
C THR A 51 -10.19 -14.70 3.89
N ALA A 52 -10.26 -16.03 3.91
CA ALA A 52 -9.15 -16.88 3.49
C ALA A 52 -8.81 -16.73 2.00
N GLU A 53 -9.81 -16.70 1.13
CA GLU A 53 -9.61 -16.49 -0.32
C GLU A 53 -9.05 -15.11 -0.62
N ASN A 54 -9.54 -14.07 0.06
CA ASN A 54 -9.03 -12.71 -0.09
C ASN A 54 -7.57 -12.58 0.38
N LEU A 55 -7.21 -13.25 1.49
CA LEU A 55 -5.82 -13.30 1.95
C LEU A 55 -4.91 -14.07 1.00
N GLN A 56 -5.38 -15.16 0.39
CA GLN A 56 -4.64 -15.88 -0.65
C GLN A 56 -4.39 -15.00 -1.87
N ALA A 57 -5.41 -14.25 -2.31
CA ALA A 57 -5.27 -13.30 -3.41
C ALA A 57 -4.29 -12.18 -3.09
N ALA A 58 -4.33 -11.64 -1.86
CA ALA A 58 -3.39 -10.64 -1.40
C ALA A 58 -1.94 -11.18 -1.39
N ILE A 59 -1.71 -12.38 -0.82
CA ILE A 59 -0.39 -13.04 -0.83
C ILE A 59 0.11 -13.22 -2.26
N ALA A 60 -0.75 -13.65 -3.19
CA ALA A 60 -0.37 -13.83 -4.60
C ALA A 60 0.01 -12.48 -5.24
N GLY A 61 -0.73 -11.41 -4.96
CA GLY A 61 -0.45 -10.07 -5.45
C GLY A 61 0.92 -9.54 -4.96
N GLU A 62 1.14 -9.56 -3.64
CA GLU A 62 2.41 -9.09 -3.05
C GLU A 62 3.61 -9.95 -3.51
N THR A 63 3.40 -11.26 -3.68
CA THR A 63 4.44 -12.15 -4.21
C THR A 63 4.78 -11.81 -5.66
N PHE A 64 3.78 -11.61 -6.51
CA PHE A 64 3.98 -11.17 -7.89
C PHE A 64 4.72 -9.82 -7.95
N GLU A 65 4.35 -8.86 -7.12
CA GLU A 65 5.03 -7.57 -7.05
C GLU A 65 6.51 -7.73 -6.66
N THR A 66 6.79 -8.60 -5.71
CA THR A 66 8.13 -8.84 -5.19
C THR A 66 9.02 -9.65 -6.13
N GLU A 67 8.46 -10.66 -6.80
CA GLU A 67 9.26 -11.62 -7.59
C GLU A 67 9.30 -11.28 -9.08
N GLU A 68 8.24 -10.67 -9.62
CA GLU A 68 8.08 -10.50 -11.06
C GLU A 68 7.98 -9.03 -11.49
N MET A 69 7.31 -8.16 -10.72
CA MET A 69 7.00 -6.80 -11.16
C MET A 69 8.11 -5.79 -10.81
N TYR A 70 8.48 -5.69 -9.53
CA TYR A 70 9.47 -4.69 -9.11
C TYR A 70 10.92 -4.99 -9.51
N PRO A 71 11.42 -6.24 -9.55
CA PRO A 71 12.80 -6.49 -9.91
C PRO A 71 13.22 -5.89 -11.26
N PRO A 72 12.54 -6.17 -12.40
CA PRO A 72 12.92 -5.59 -13.68
C PRO A 72 12.70 -4.05 -13.71
N MET A 73 11.72 -3.51 -12.98
CA MET A 73 11.54 -2.06 -12.88
C MET A 73 12.69 -1.38 -12.13
N PHE A 74 13.17 -2.01 -11.05
CA PHE A 74 14.31 -1.54 -10.28
C PHE A 74 15.59 -1.58 -11.12
N GLU A 75 15.87 -2.70 -11.79
CA GLU A 75 17.03 -2.87 -12.65
C GLU A 75 17.05 -1.83 -13.79
N LEU A 76 15.93 -1.64 -14.47
CA LEU A 76 15.83 -0.64 -15.53
C LEU A 76 16.08 0.78 -15.00
N ALA A 77 15.46 1.12 -13.86
CA ALA A 77 15.66 2.43 -13.22
C ALA A 77 17.11 2.64 -12.75
N GLU A 78 17.82 1.56 -12.40
CA GLU A 78 19.23 1.59 -12.07
C GLU A 78 20.09 1.87 -13.31
N VAL A 79 19.87 1.16 -14.40
CA VAL A 79 20.57 1.34 -15.67
C VAL A 79 20.39 2.75 -16.22
N GLU A 80 19.15 3.27 -16.14
CA GLU A 80 18.81 4.62 -16.61
C GLU A 80 19.20 5.74 -15.61
N ASN A 81 19.74 5.40 -14.45
CA ASN A 81 19.96 6.33 -13.32
C ASN A 81 18.70 7.16 -13.00
N HIS A 82 17.52 6.53 -13.09
CA HIS A 82 16.24 7.19 -12.92
C HIS A 82 15.87 7.33 -11.44
N LYS A 83 15.29 8.48 -11.07
CA LYS A 83 14.89 8.79 -9.68
C LYS A 83 13.89 7.79 -9.06
N ALA A 84 13.15 7.03 -9.86
CA ALA A 84 12.20 6.02 -9.42
C ALA A 84 12.88 4.81 -8.77
N LYS A 85 14.18 4.54 -9.05
CA LYS A 85 14.93 3.44 -8.46
C LYS A 85 14.73 3.32 -6.96
N ARG A 86 14.83 4.47 -6.24
CA ARG A 86 14.67 4.48 -4.78
C ARG A 86 13.29 3.98 -4.35
N MET A 87 12.22 4.42 -5.04
CA MET A 87 10.86 4.03 -4.67
C MET A 87 10.58 2.57 -5.05
N PHE A 88 11.09 2.09 -6.18
CA PHE A 88 10.99 0.67 -6.55
C PHE A 88 11.71 -0.23 -5.55
N GLY A 89 12.91 0.15 -5.08
CA GLY A 89 13.60 -0.59 -4.03
C GLY A 89 12.85 -0.61 -2.71
N TYR A 90 12.25 0.52 -2.31
CA TYR A 90 11.42 0.59 -1.11
C TYR A 90 10.17 -0.28 -1.21
N ALA A 91 9.48 -0.25 -2.35
CA ALA A 91 8.31 -1.07 -2.57
C ALA A 91 8.69 -2.55 -2.55
N LEU A 92 9.70 -2.97 -3.29
CA LEU A 92 10.17 -4.35 -3.32
C LEU A 92 10.38 -4.95 -1.92
N GLU A 93 11.02 -4.20 -1.01
CA GLU A 93 11.25 -4.64 0.36
C GLU A 93 9.98 -4.59 1.22
N ALA A 94 9.11 -3.60 1.03
CA ALA A 94 7.88 -3.45 1.80
C ALA A 94 6.87 -4.54 1.43
N GLU A 95 6.66 -4.84 0.12
CA GLU A 95 5.70 -5.85 -0.35
C GLU A 95 6.13 -7.26 0.09
N ALA A 96 7.45 -7.53 0.20
CA ALA A 96 7.93 -8.78 0.78
C ALA A 96 7.53 -8.95 2.26
N VAL A 97 7.41 -7.86 3.01
CA VAL A 97 6.90 -7.87 4.38
C VAL A 97 5.37 -8.04 4.38
N HIS A 98 4.65 -7.35 3.52
CA HIS A 98 3.19 -7.49 3.40
C HIS A 98 2.80 -8.95 3.11
N ALA A 99 3.48 -9.61 2.17
CA ALA A 99 3.27 -11.03 1.87
C ALA A 99 3.44 -11.92 3.11
N LYS A 100 4.42 -11.65 3.96
CA LYS A 100 4.63 -12.39 5.22
C LYS A 100 3.50 -12.14 6.22
N LEU A 101 3.07 -10.89 6.38
CA LEU A 101 1.98 -10.52 7.29
C LEU A 101 0.65 -11.17 6.86
N TYR A 102 0.35 -11.18 5.56
CA TYR A 102 -0.84 -11.87 5.04
C TYR A 102 -0.77 -13.38 5.19
N LYS A 103 0.42 -14.01 5.09
CA LYS A 103 0.59 -15.44 5.39
C LYS A 103 0.27 -15.74 6.85
N MET A 104 0.77 -14.94 7.79
CA MET A 104 0.44 -15.06 9.22
C MET A 104 -1.07 -14.90 9.47
N ALA A 105 -1.71 -13.93 8.83
CA ALA A 105 -3.15 -13.71 8.93
C ALA A 105 -3.94 -14.92 8.37
N LEU A 106 -3.51 -15.47 7.24
CA LEU A 106 -4.13 -16.65 6.65
C LEU A 106 -4.05 -17.88 7.58
N GLU A 107 -2.89 -18.11 8.19
CA GLU A 107 -2.70 -19.19 9.17
C GLU A 107 -3.64 -19.04 10.38
N ALA A 108 -3.83 -17.80 10.89
CA ALA A 108 -4.77 -17.54 11.97
C ALA A 108 -6.21 -17.85 11.55
N VAL A 109 -6.65 -17.37 10.38
CA VAL A 109 -8.00 -17.62 9.84
C VAL A 109 -8.25 -19.11 9.63
N GLN A 110 -7.27 -19.87 9.12
CA GLN A 110 -7.38 -21.32 8.92
C GLN A 110 -7.53 -22.09 10.25
N GLN A 111 -7.04 -21.53 11.35
CA GLN A 111 -7.24 -22.04 12.71
C GLN A 111 -8.54 -21.54 13.37
N GLY A 112 -9.36 -20.77 12.67
CA GLY A 112 -10.57 -20.15 13.23
C GLY A 112 -10.26 -19.06 14.27
N LYS A 113 -9.09 -18.42 14.16
CA LYS A 113 -8.61 -17.36 15.05
C LYS A 113 -8.46 -16.06 14.30
N ASP A 114 -8.38 -14.96 15.02
CA ASP A 114 -7.94 -13.67 14.53
C ASP A 114 -6.45 -13.44 14.87
N LEU A 115 -5.87 -12.40 14.31
CA LEU A 115 -4.56 -11.90 14.76
C LEU A 115 -4.67 -11.46 16.23
N THR A 116 -3.56 -11.60 16.97
CA THR A 116 -3.47 -11.04 18.31
C THR A 116 -3.75 -9.54 18.24
N GLU A 117 -4.51 -9.00 19.19
CA GLU A 117 -4.80 -7.57 19.27
C GLU A 117 -3.50 -6.78 19.46
N VAL A 118 -3.04 -6.16 18.39
CA VAL A 118 -1.84 -5.33 18.34
C VAL A 118 -2.13 -4.11 17.45
N ASP A 119 -1.51 -3.00 17.79
CA ASP A 119 -1.53 -1.82 16.92
C ASP A 119 -0.69 -2.07 15.67
N PHE A 120 -1.18 -1.60 14.53
CA PHE A 120 -0.44 -1.57 13.28
C PHE A 120 0.22 -0.22 13.09
N TYR A 121 1.47 -0.21 12.67
CA TYR A 121 2.24 0.99 12.39
C TYR A 121 2.72 1.00 10.94
N LEU A 122 2.42 2.08 10.24
CA LEU A 122 2.75 2.27 8.82
C LEU A 122 3.88 3.29 8.68
N CYS A 123 4.93 2.93 7.96
CA CYS A 123 5.95 3.89 7.53
C CYS A 123 5.40 4.78 6.40
N PRO A 124 5.27 6.11 6.60
CA PRO A 124 4.67 6.99 5.59
C PRO A 124 5.58 7.28 4.39
N VAL A 125 6.79 6.71 4.38
CA VAL A 125 7.79 6.92 3.33
C VAL A 125 7.88 5.75 2.37
N CYS A 126 7.93 4.51 2.88
CA CYS A 126 8.14 3.32 2.06
C CYS A 126 6.96 2.33 2.06
N GLY A 127 5.95 2.52 2.92
CA GLY A 127 4.84 1.59 3.02
C GLY A 127 5.08 0.39 3.95
N TYR A 128 6.26 0.23 4.55
CA TYR A 128 6.55 -0.84 5.51
C TYR A 128 5.55 -0.86 6.66
N ILE A 129 5.03 -2.05 7.00
CA ILE A 129 4.09 -2.28 8.10
C ILE A 129 4.79 -3.00 9.23
N GLU A 130 4.55 -2.58 10.47
CA GLU A 130 5.04 -3.17 11.70
C GLU A 130 3.90 -3.50 12.66
N PHE A 131 4.01 -4.60 13.39
CA PHE A 131 3.14 -4.92 14.52
C PHE A 131 3.72 -4.35 15.81
N GLY A 132 2.93 -3.52 16.50
CA GLY A 132 3.36 -2.82 17.70
C GLY A 132 4.23 -1.60 17.40
N LYS A 133 4.38 -0.75 18.42
CA LYS A 133 5.11 0.52 18.32
C LYS A 133 6.62 0.27 18.11
N ARG A 134 7.13 0.82 17.03
CA ARG A 134 8.54 0.72 16.69
C ARG A 134 9.41 1.66 17.54
N THR A 135 10.58 1.19 17.97
CA THR A 135 11.60 1.99 18.68
C THR A 135 12.82 2.29 17.82
N GLU A 136 13.03 1.49 16.77
CA GLU A 136 14.16 1.60 15.85
C GLU A 136 13.76 2.25 14.52
N PRO A 137 14.68 2.85 13.78
CA PRO A 137 14.41 3.35 12.44
C PRO A 137 13.83 2.27 11.51
N CYS A 138 13.05 2.69 10.52
CA CYS A 138 12.48 1.80 9.50
C CYS A 138 13.58 0.95 8.85
N PRO A 139 13.47 -0.38 8.80
CA PRO A 139 14.50 -1.27 8.25
C PRO A 139 14.67 -1.08 6.74
N VAL A 140 13.62 -0.60 6.05
CA VAL A 140 13.62 -0.40 4.60
C VAL A 140 14.21 0.96 4.21
N CYS A 141 13.76 2.04 4.84
CA CYS A 141 14.09 3.40 4.38
C CYS A 141 14.79 4.30 5.41
N GLY A 142 15.02 3.81 6.63
CA GLY A 142 15.65 4.57 7.70
C GLY A 142 14.78 5.67 8.32
N THR A 143 13.49 5.73 8.01
CA THR A 143 12.56 6.71 8.62
C THR A 143 12.51 6.53 10.12
N LYS A 144 12.60 7.64 10.85
CA LYS A 144 12.60 7.65 12.32
C LYS A 144 11.29 7.08 12.90
N PRO A 145 11.33 6.37 14.04
CA PRO A 145 10.16 5.71 14.64
C PRO A 145 8.98 6.65 14.91
N GLU A 146 9.24 7.86 15.35
CA GLU A 146 8.21 8.86 15.67
C GLU A 146 7.42 9.38 14.45
N LYS A 147 7.81 8.98 13.23
CA LYS A 147 7.10 9.31 11.99
C LYS A 147 6.09 8.25 11.57
N PHE A 148 6.17 7.07 12.18
CA PHE A 148 5.22 6.01 11.87
C PHE A 148 3.80 6.43 12.26
N ILE A 149 2.85 6.03 11.44
CA ILE A 149 1.42 6.31 11.63
C ILE A 149 0.80 5.07 12.25
N GLN A 150 0.17 5.22 13.40
CA GLN A 150 -0.68 4.18 13.98
C GLN A 150 -1.99 4.11 13.18
N VAL A 151 -2.40 2.91 12.81
CA VAL A 151 -3.60 2.64 12.00
C VAL A 151 -4.60 1.86 12.80
#